data_7967eb334c21726bdcf59a12ca39a1c1
#
_entry.id   7967eb334c21726bdcf59a12ca39a1c1
#
_cell.length_a   1.000
_cell.length_b   1.000
_cell.length_c   1.000
_cell.angle_alpha   90.00
_cell.angle_beta   90.00
_cell.angle_gamma   90.00
#
_symmetry.space_group_name_H-M   'P 1'
#
loop_
_entity.id
_entity.type
_entity.pdbx_description
1 polymer ?
#
loop_
_entity_poly.entity_id
_entity_poly.type
_entity_poly.pdbx_seq_one_letter_code
_entity_poly.pdbx_strand_id
1 'polypeptide(L)'
;MGPFSDSQLKATPNAWRSWPRNYGGNYGDGSDLPLWNGLARSLNTIAIRVGDLVGASNIFNFAYNTLQLTTLDPANDVGLAQMVMGSQTHGVTPTALAAAFQIFYDGEYTTPHLYTRVLDRDGNIYLENNATSYQALTPQTAYIMNRLLKNVLYSNVGTASGRYPIPMAWSPLARPVPPATKRICVSWAARPTTLPLSGGATTRLTI
;
A
#
# COMPACT_ATOMS: atom_id res chain seq x y z
N MET A 1 -10.22 16.71 -8.84
CA MET A 1 -9.34 15.92 -9.73
C MET A 1 -10.20 15.46 -10.89
N GLY A 2 -9.80 15.78 -12.11
CA GLY A 2 -10.48 15.33 -13.33
C GLY A 2 -10.38 13.83 -13.52
N PRO A 3 -11.18 13.26 -14.41
CA PRO A 3 -11.12 11.83 -14.72
C PRO A 3 -9.77 11.47 -15.37
N PHE A 4 -9.28 10.27 -15.05
CA PHE A 4 -8.08 9.71 -15.67
C PHE A 4 -8.49 8.81 -16.83
N SER A 5 -7.93 9.05 -18.01
CA SER A 5 -8.20 8.18 -19.16
C SER A 5 -7.29 6.94 -19.12
N ASP A 6 -7.86 5.82 -19.53
CA ASP A 6 -7.23 4.50 -19.56
C ASP A 6 -6.41 4.34 -20.86
N SER A 7 -5.34 5.13 -21.04
CA SER A 7 -4.60 5.21 -22.29
C SER A 7 -3.21 4.58 -22.22
N GLN A 8 -2.66 4.30 -23.38
CA GLN A 8 -1.38 3.64 -23.60
C GLN A 8 -0.18 4.55 -23.31
N LEU A 9 0.86 4.01 -22.71
CA LEU A 9 2.16 4.66 -22.55
C LEU A 9 3.19 4.05 -23.49
N LYS A 10 4.15 4.87 -23.94
CA LYS A 10 5.24 4.42 -24.80
C LYS A 10 6.20 3.54 -24.00
N ALA A 11 6.36 2.28 -24.41
CA ALA A 11 7.17 1.31 -23.71
C ALA A 11 8.65 1.36 -24.08
N THR A 12 8.99 1.80 -25.29
CA THR A 12 10.36 1.92 -25.79
C THR A 12 10.48 3.12 -26.73
N PRO A 13 11.69 3.71 -26.93
CA PRO A 13 11.88 4.86 -27.82
C PRO A 13 11.38 4.68 -29.26
N ASN A 14 11.38 3.44 -29.77
CA ASN A 14 11.10 3.16 -31.18
C ASN A 14 9.89 2.26 -31.41
N ALA A 15 9.18 1.83 -30.36
CA ALA A 15 7.99 1.01 -30.51
C ALA A 15 6.91 1.40 -29.50
N TRP A 16 5.72 1.72 -30.00
CA TRP A 16 4.54 1.89 -29.19
C TRP A 16 3.98 0.52 -28.86
N ARG A 17 3.96 0.16 -27.57
CA ARG A 17 3.30 -1.03 -27.06
C ARG A 17 2.27 -0.63 -26.03
N SER A 18 1.16 -1.33 -26.02
CA SER A 18 0.18 -1.18 -24.96
C SER A 18 0.77 -1.68 -23.64
N TRP A 19 0.86 -0.79 -22.67
CA TRP A 19 1.37 -1.06 -21.32
C TRP A 19 0.80 -0.04 -20.33
N PRO A 20 0.50 -0.42 -19.10
CA PRO A 20 0.52 -1.79 -18.56
C PRO A 20 -0.75 -2.58 -18.94
N ARG A 21 -0.73 -3.88 -18.66
CA ARG A 21 -1.94 -4.72 -18.69
C ARG A 21 -2.68 -4.65 -17.36
N ASN A 22 -4.00 -4.56 -17.41
CA ASN A 22 -4.85 -4.80 -16.26
C ASN A 22 -4.98 -6.30 -15.97
N TYR A 23 -5.42 -6.65 -14.76
CA TYR A 23 -5.82 -8.01 -14.46
C TYR A 23 -6.93 -8.45 -15.42
N GLY A 24 -6.80 -9.62 -16.00
CA GLY A 24 -7.69 -10.08 -17.08
C GLY A 24 -7.18 -9.80 -18.51
N GLY A 25 -6.02 -9.14 -18.64
CA GLY A 25 -5.28 -9.02 -19.91
C GLY A 25 -5.69 -7.88 -20.81
N ASN A 26 -6.65 -7.03 -20.41
CA ASN A 26 -7.03 -5.83 -21.16
C ASN A 26 -6.11 -4.65 -20.85
N TYR A 27 -6.15 -3.64 -21.72
CA TYR A 27 -5.38 -2.40 -21.58
C TYR A 27 -6.27 -1.19 -21.27
N GLY A 28 -7.55 -1.46 -20.89
CA GLY A 28 -8.59 -0.45 -20.76
C GLY A 28 -9.33 -0.21 -22.08
N ASP A 29 -10.43 0.52 -21.98
CA ASP A 29 -11.32 0.85 -23.10
C ASP A 29 -11.24 2.33 -23.51
N GLY A 30 -10.28 3.08 -22.92
CA GLY A 30 -10.12 4.50 -23.16
C GLY A 30 -11.14 5.39 -22.46
N SER A 31 -12.02 4.82 -21.64
CA SER A 31 -13.01 5.59 -20.89
C SER A 31 -12.38 6.39 -19.75
N ASP A 32 -12.97 7.54 -19.48
CA ASP A 32 -12.60 8.37 -18.34
C ASP A 32 -13.23 7.80 -17.06
N LEU A 33 -12.37 7.50 -16.10
CA LEU A 33 -12.79 6.94 -14.81
C LEU A 33 -12.38 7.85 -13.66
N PRO A 34 -13.23 8.03 -12.64
CA PRO A 34 -12.81 8.69 -11.41
C PRO A 34 -11.76 7.84 -10.68
N LEU A 35 -10.80 8.50 -10.04
CA LEU A 35 -9.66 7.85 -9.40
C LEU A 35 -10.08 6.74 -8.41
N TRP A 36 -11.14 6.97 -7.63
CA TRP A 36 -11.63 5.98 -6.66
C TRP A 36 -12.06 4.67 -7.33
N ASN A 37 -12.61 4.75 -8.55
CA ASN A 37 -13.05 3.57 -9.30
C ASN A 37 -11.85 2.78 -9.82
N GLY A 38 -10.84 3.46 -10.38
CA GLY A 38 -9.59 2.84 -10.80
C GLY A 38 -8.88 2.13 -9.66
N LEU A 39 -8.82 2.76 -8.48
CA LEU A 39 -8.24 2.17 -7.28
C LEU A 39 -9.05 0.98 -6.77
N ALA A 40 -10.38 1.10 -6.70
CA ALA A 40 -11.26 0.02 -6.22
C ALA A 40 -11.18 -1.24 -7.10
N ARG A 41 -11.05 -1.05 -8.42
CA ARG A 41 -10.89 -2.13 -9.42
C ARG A 41 -9.44 -2.60 -9.56
N SER A 42 -8.50 -1.95 -8.88
CA SER A 42 -7.06 -2.25 -8.98
C SER A 42 -6.54 -2.17 -10.44
N LEU A 43 -6.91 -1.10 -11.15
CA LEU A 43 -6.50 -0.92 -12.54
C LEU A 43 -5.06 -0.42 -12.62
N ASN A 44 -4.20 -1.23 -13.24
CA ASN A 44 -2.79 -0.92 -13.46
C ASN A 44 -2.61 0.32 -14.34
N THR A 45 -3.43 0.46 -15.37
CA THR A 45 -3.43 1.59 -16.29
C THR A 45 -3.65 2.92 -15.57
N ILE A 46 -4.61 2.97 -14.64
CA ILE A 46 -4.87 4.16 -13.82
C ILE A 46 -3.73 4.41 -12.83
N ALA A 47 -3.22 3.35 -12.20
CA ALA A 47 -2.10 3.48 -11.25
C ALA A 47 -0.86 4.08 -11.93
N ILE A 48 -0.50 3.60 -13.11
CA ILE A 48 0.64 4.12 -13.89
C ILE A 48 0.42 5.57 -14.30
N ARG A 49 -0.80 5.94 -14.71
CA ARG A 49 -1.12 7.35 -15.03
C ARG A 49 -0.90 8.27 -13.84
N VAL A 50 -1.37 7.87 -12.68
CA VAL A 50 -1.15 8.64 -11.44
C VAL A 50 0.34 8.67 -11.08
N GLY A 51 1.04 7.54 -11.20
CA GLY A 51 2.47 7.45 -10.96
C GLY A 51 3.30 8.33 -11.88
N ASP A 52 2.93 8.41 -13.16
CA ASP A 52 3.57 9.28 -14.14
C ASP A 52 3.39 10.77 -13.81
N LEU A 53 2.17 11.17 -13.39
CA LEU A 53 1.89 12.54 -12.93
C LEU A 53 2.68 12.93 -11.68
N VAL A 54 2.88 12.00 -10.75
CA VAL A 54 3.65 12.23 -9.52
C VAL A 54 5.16 12.22 -9.82
N GLY A 55 5.58 11.39 -10.77
CA GLY A 55 6.96 11.13 -11.14
C GLY A 55 7.59 10.01 -10.30
N ALA A 56 8.24 9.07 -10.98
CA ALA A 56 8.83 7.88 -10.35
C ALA A 56 9.87 8.22 -9.27
N SER A 57 10.69 9.25 -9.50
CA SER A 57 11.70 9.70 -8.52
C SER A 57 11.05 10.25 -7.24
N ASN A 58 9.94 10.97 -7.35
CA ASN A 58 9.23 11.49 -6.17
C ASN A 58 8.63 10.33 -5.36
N ILE A 59 8.06 9.34 -6.05
CA ILE A 59 7.51 8.13 -5.39
C ILE A 59 8.63 7.37 -4.70
N PHE A 60 9.78 7.17 -5.38
CA PHE A 60 10.95 6.50 -4.81
C PHE A 60 11.46 7.23 -3.55
N ASN A 61 11.66 8.56 -3.65
CA ASN A 61 12.15 9.36 -2.52
C ASN A 61 11.20 9.30 -1.32
N PHE A 62 9.91 9.35 -1.54
CA PHE A 62 8.92 9.20 -0.48
C PHE A 62 8.99 7.80 0.15
N ALA A 63 9.04 6.75 -0.66
CA ALA A 63 9.11 5.37 -0.18
C ALA A 63 10.42 5.09 0.58
N TYR A 64 11.56 5.53 0.03
CA TYR A 64 12.88 5.28 0.59
C TYR A 64 13.17 6.13 1.84
N ASN A 65 12.95 7.45 1.74
CA ASN A 65 13.33 8.38 2.81
C ASN A 65 12.22 8.54 3.87
N THR A 66 10.95 8.63 3.43
CA THR A 66 9.84 8.89 4.37
C THR A 66 9.27 7.60 4.94
N LEU A 67 9.10 6.55 4.15
CA LEU A 67 8.57 5.27 4.64
C LEU A 67 9.67 4.27 5.04
N GLN A 68 10.93 4.68 4.94
CA GLN A 68 12.11 3.88 5.31
C GLN A 68 12.14 2.47 4.68
N LEU A 69 11.69 2.38 3.42
CA LEU A 69 11.75 1.14 2.66
C LEU A 69 13.18 0.93 2.12
N THR A 70 14.12 0.67 3.00
CA THR A 70 15.57 0.65 2.72
C THR A 70 16.05 -0.52 1.86
N THR A 71 15.17 -1.47 1.55
CA THR A 71 15.46 -2.57 0.61
C THR A 71 15.34 -2.16 -0.85
N LEU A 72 14.78 -0.97 -1.14
CA LEU A 72 14.70 -0.44 -2.50
C LEU A 72 16.11 -0.07 -3.01
N ASP A 73 16.39 -0.42 -4.26
CA ASP A 73 17.67 -0.13 -4.91
C ASP A 73 17.62 1.21 -5.66
N PRO A 74 18.40 2.22 -5.23
CA PRO A 74 18.40 3.53 -5.89
C PRO A 74 18.84 3.51 -7.36
N ALA A 75 19.61 2.50 -7.77
CA ALA A 75 20.10 2.37 -9.14
C ALA A 75 19.08 1.73 -10.08
N ASN A 76 18.28 0.79 -9.57
CA ASN A 76 17.42 -0.06 -10.39
C ASN A 76 15.92 0.13 -10.15
N ASP A 77 15.50 0.66 -8.98
CA ASP A 77 14.09 0.71 -8.62
C ASP A 77 13.42 2.07 -8.90
N VAL A 78 14.15 3.06 -9.42
CA VAL A 78 13.61 4.38 -9.78
C VAL A 78 12.91 4.32 -11.14
N GLY A 79 11.76 3.70 -11.21
CA GLY A 79 10.97 3.58 -12.43
C GLY A 79 9.48 3.36 -12.14
N LEU A 80 8.62 3.65 -13.12
CA LEU A 80 7.16 3.46 -12.95
C LEU A 80 6.80 1.99 -12.72
N ALA A 81 7.45 1.07 -13.43
CA ALA A 81 7.19 -0.36 -13.25
C ALA A 81 7.58 -0.82 -11.84
N GLN A 82 8.72 -0.39 -11.34
CA GLN A 82 9.22 -0.74 -10.01
C GLN A 82 8.37 -0.11 -8.92
N MET A 83 8.15 1.20 -8.98
CA MET A 83 7.51 1.94 -7.89
C MET A 83 5.98 1.83 -7.87
N VAL A 84 5.35 1.70 -9.04
CA VAL A 84 3.88 1.68 -9.13
C VAL A 84 3.33 0.27 -9.26
N MET A 85 4.02 -0.59 -10.02
CA MET A 85 3.57 -1.96 -10.27
C MET A 85 4.19 -3.00 -9.33
N GLY A 86 5.16 -2.59 -8.51
CA GLY A 86 5.77 -3.47 -7.54
C GLY A 86 6.84 -4.42 -8.11
N SER A 87 7.51 -4.03 -9.21
CA SER A 87 8.57 -4.82 -9.84
C SER A 87 9.95 -4.47 -9.27
N GLN A 88 10.06 -4.26 -7.94
CA GLN A 88 11.32 -3.91 -7.30
C GLN A 88 12.32 -5.07 -7.35
N THR A 89 13.59 -4.72 -7.36
CA THR A 89 14.73 -5.67 -7.46
C THR A 89 14.76 -6.66 -6.28
N HIS A 90 14.59 -6.16 -5.05
CA HIS A 90 14.62 -6.97 -3.83
C HIS A 90 13.27 -7.05 -3.12
N GLY A 91 12.29 -6.24 -3.57
CA GLY A 91 11.01 -6.12 -2.87
C GLY A 91 11.14 -5.40 -1.52
N VAL A 92 10.11 -5.57 -0.68
CA VAL A 92 10.07 -4.98 0.67
C VAL A 92 9.70 -6.05 1.69
N THR A 93 10.20 -5.92 2.93
CA THR A 93 9.85 -6.84 3.99
C THR A 93 8.40 -6.64 4.43
N PRO A 94 7.68 -7.71 4.87
CA PRO A 94 6.32 -7.59 5.38
C PRO A 94 6.20 -6.59 6.53
N THR A 95 7.20 -6.54 7.41
CA THR A 95 7.24 -5.61 8.55
C THR A 95 7.34 -4.16 8.08
N ALA A 96 8.23 -3.85 7.13
CA ALA A 96 8.37 -2.51 6.58
C ALA A 96 7.10 -2.09 5.82
N LEU A 97 6.50 -3.00 5.06
CA LEU A 97 5.24 -2.74 4.37
C LEU A 97 4.10 -2.45 5.35
N ALA A 98 4.01 -3.22 6.43
CA ALA A 98 3.04 -3.00 7.49
C ALA A 98 3.21 -1.63 8.15
N ALA A 99 4.45 -1.25 8.45
CA ALA A 99 4.77 0.07 8.99
C ALA A 99 4.40 1.19 8.00
N ALA A 100 4.66 1.01 6.70
CA ALA A 100 4.31 1.99 5.68
C ALA A 100 2.78 2.23 5.59
N PHE A 101 1.97 1.19 5.75
CA PHE A 101 0.51 1.31 5.66
C PHE A 101 -0.15 2.01 6.85
N GLN A 102 0.52 2.12 8.00
CA GLN A 102 -0.06 2.81 9.17
C GLN A 102 -0.32 4.30 8.90
N ILE A 103 0.43 4.94 7.99
CA ILE A 103 0.26 6.35 7.64
C ILE A 103 -1.16 6.70 7.14
N PHE A 104 -1.91 5.73 6.64
CA PHE A 104 -3.29 5.95 6.18
C PHE A 104 -4.32 6.02 7.32
N TYR A 105 -3.91 5.89 8.57
CA TYR A 105 -4.77 6.06 9.72
C TYR A 105 -4.88 7.55 10.11
N ASP A 106 -3.76 8.18 10.40
CA ASP A 106 -3.67 9.56 10.88
C ASP A 106 -2.54 10.38 10.21
N GLY A 107 -1.81 9.76 9.30
CA GLY A 107 -0.67 10.34 8.61
C GLY A 107 0.67 10.14 9.31
N GLU A 108 0.69 9.52 10.50
CA GLU A 108 1.90 9.29 11.27
C GLU A 108 2.58 7.99 10.84
N TYR A 109 3.91 8.04 10.70
CA TYR A 109 4.76 6.87 10.52
C TYR A 109 5.49 6.58 11.81
N THR A 110 5.42 5.35 12.28
CA THR A 110 6.18 4.85 13.43
C THR A 110 7.16 3.79 12.96
N THR A 111 8.42 3.92 13.36
CA THR A 111 9.46 2.94 13.03
C THR A 111 9.09 1.55 13.56
N PRO A 112 9.12 0.50 12.73
CA PRO A 112 8.78 -0.84 13.21
C PRO A 112 9.79 -1.34 14.23
N HIS A 113 9.29 -1.97 15.28
CA HIS A 113 10.11 -2.54 16.34
C HIS A 113 9.53 -3.89 16.78
N LEU A 114 10.40 -4.79 17.26
CA LEU A 114 10.02 -6.13 17.68
C LEU A 114 9.72 -6.23 19.18
N TYR A 115 10.23 -5.29 19.95
CA TYR A 115 10.00 -5.22 21.41
C TYR A 115 9.95 -3.77 21.84
N THR A 116 9.26 -3.49 22.93
CA THR A 116 9.25 -2.19 23.61
C THR A 116 10.20 -2.21 24.81
N ARG A 117 10.24 -3.32 25.53
CA ARG A 117 11.07 -3.48 26.72
C ARG A 117 11.43 -4.95 26.94
N VAL A 118 12.67 -5.19 27.35
CA VAL A 118 13.15 -6.48 27.83
C VAL A 118 13.59 -6.31 29.28
N LEU A 119 13.08 -7.14 30.16
CA LEU A 119 13.43 -7.13 31.57
C LEU A 119 14.35 -8.29 31.88
N ASP A 120 15.24 -8.12 32.86
CA ASP A 120 16.03 -9.18 33.44
C ASP A 120 15.18 -10.02 34.44
N ARG A 121 15.82 -11.02 35.11
CA ARG A 121 15.12 -11.89 36.07
C ARG A 121 14.66 -11.16 37.33
N ASP A 122 15.28 -10.03 37.63
CA ASP A 122 15.01 -9.22 38.83
C ASP A 122 14.00 -8.08 38.51
N GLY A 123 13.53 -8.01 37.25
CA GLY A 123 12.54 -7.02 36.80
C GLY A 123 13.15 -5.69 36.40
N ASN A 124 14.49 -5.57 36.32
CA ASN A 124 15.15 -4.36 35.84
C ASN A 124 15.11 -4.31 34.32
N ILE A 125 15.08 -3.10 33.75
CA ILE A 125 15.10 -2.90 32.30
C ILE A 125 16.48 -3.27 31.77
N TYR A 126 16.56 -4.32 30.95
CA TYR A 126 17.76 -4.74 30.28
C TYR A 126 17.92 -4.07 28.91
N LEU A 127 16.82 -3.97 28.15
CA LEU A 127 16.75 -3.25 26.88
C LEU A 127 15.44 -2.47 26.82
N GLU A 128 15.51 -1.26 26.28
CA GLU A 128 14.34 -0.45 25.96
C GLU A 128 14.45 0.05 24.52
N ASN A 129 13.37 -0.06 23.77
CA ASN A 129 13.28 0.42 22.40
C ASN A 129 12.21 1.50 22.32
N ASN A 130 12.65 2.74 22.16
CA ASN A 130 11.77 3.89 21.95
C ASN A 130 11.55 4.07 20.44
N ALA A 131 10.41 3.59 19.94
CA ALA A 131 10.03 3.80 18.55
C ALA A 131 9.94 5.30 18.25
N THR A 132 10.52 5.69 17.12
CA THR A 132 10.41 7.07 16.63
C THR A 132 9.17 7.20 15.75
N SER A 133 8.39 8.25 16.00
CA SER A 133 7.22 8.59 15.17
C SER A 133 7.38 9.98 14.57
N TYR A 134 6.86 10.16 13.36
CA TYR A 134 6.80 11.46 12.69
C TYR A 134 5.65 11.53 11.69
N GLN A 135 5.22 12.76 11.38
CA GLN A 135 4.13 12.99 10.42
C GLN A 135 4.65 12.80 8.99
N ALA A 136 4.24 11.72 8.34
CA ALA A 136 4.57 11.39 6.96
C ALA A 136 3.57 11.99 5.95
N LEU A 137 2.29 12.08 6.32
CA LEU A 137 1.22 12.70 5.55
C LEU A 137 0.43 13.66 6.44
N THR A 138 -0.22 14.65 5.83
CA THR A 138 -1.21 15.42 6.58
C THR A 138 -2.39 14.54 6.98
N PRO A 139 -3.04 14.76 8.15
CA PRO A 139 -4.20 13.97 8.56
C PRO A 139 -5.34 13.99 7.54
N GLN A 140 -5.50 15.11 6.82
CA GLN A 140 -6.50 15.24 5.77
C GLN A 140 -6.21 14.32 4.58
N THR A 141 -4.94 14.25 4.15
CA THR A 141 -4.51 13.34 3.07
C THR A 141 -4.69 11.88 3.48
N ALA A 142 -4.29 11.52 4.70
CA ALA A 142 -4.47 10.19 5.25
C ALA A 142 -5.95 9.79 5.28
N TYR A 143 -6.82 10.69 5.76
CA TYR A 143 -8.26 10.47 5.79
C TYR A 143 -8.86 10.23 4.39
N ILE A 144 -8.50 11.06 3.40
CA ILE A 144 -8.97 10.90 2.01
C ILE A 144 -8.50 9.56 1.46
N MET A 145 -7.21 9.22 1.64
CA MET A 145 -6.66 7.96 1.15
C MET A 145 -7.32 6.75 1.81
N ASN A 146 -7.57 6.80 3.12
CA ASN A 146 -8.30 5.76 3.83
C ASN A 146 -9.71 5.55 3.24
N ARG A 147 -10.42 6.63 2.91
CA ARG A 147 -11.73 6.54 2.25
C ARG A 147 -11.66 5.94 0.86
N LEU A 148 -10.63 6.30 0.08
CA LEU A 148 -10.39 5.70 -1.24
C LEU A 148 -10.14 4.19 -1.14
N LEU A 149 -9.29 3.76 -0.19
CA LEU A 149 -8.99 2.35 0.05
C LEU A 149 -10.20 1.53 0.50
N LYS A 150 -11.12 2.13 1.27
CA LYS A 150 -12.37 1.48 1.66
C LYS A 150 -13.26 1.08 0.48
N ASN A 151 -13.18 1.77 -0.65
CA ASN A 151 -13.96 1.40 -1.83
C ASN A 151 -13.57 0.05 -2.41
N VAL A 152 -12.36 -0.45 -2.15
CA VAL A 152 -11.95 -1.80 -2.53
C VAL A 152 -12.83 -2.88 -1.88
N LEU A 153 -13.33 -2.60 -0.67
CA LEU A 153 -14.17 -3.50 0.14
C LEU A 153 -15.66 -3.26 -0.05
N TYR A 154 -16.07 -1.99 -0.08
CA TYR A 154 -17.47 -1.60 0.06
C TYR A 154 -18.14 -1.20 -1.26
N SER A 155 -17.35 -0.85 -2.28
CA SER A 155 -17.89 -0.51 -3.59
C SER A 155 -18.33 -1.77 -4.33
N ASN A 156 -19.42 -1.70 -5.10
CA ASN A 156 -19.87 -2.77 -5.98
C ASN A 156 -18.86 -3.16 -7.07
N VAL A 157 -17.91 -2.28 -7.40
CA VAL A 157 -16.81 -2.53 -8.34
C VAL A 157 -15.51 -2.94 -7.65
N GLY A 158 -15.49 -2.97 -6.33
CA GLY A 158 -14.30 -3.29 -5.54
C GLY A 158 -13.86 -4.75 -5.72
N THR A 159 -12.56 -4.98 -5.88
CA THR A 159 -12.00 -6.33 -6.09
C THR A 159 -12.24 -7.27 -4.92
N ALA A 160 -12.54 -6.74 -3.74
CA ALA A 160 -12.80 -7.48 -2.52
C ALA A 160 -14.25 -7.38 -2.04
N SER A 161 -15.11 -6.74 -2.82
CA SER A 161 -16.54 -6.60 -2.49
C SER A 161 -17.20 -7.95 -2.28
N GLY A 162 -17.92 -8.08 -1.17
CA GLY A 162 -18.65 -9.31 -0.82
C GLY A 162 -17.79 -10.52 -0.42
N ARG A 163 -16.46 -10.40 -0.44
CA ARG A 163 -15.57 -11.52 -0.09
C ARG A 163 -15.26 -11.64 1.40
N TYR A 164 -15.51 -10.59 2.15
CA TYR A 164 -15.27 -10.56 3.58
C TYR A 164 -16.53 -10.08 4.30
N PRO A 165 -17.10 -10.88 5.22
CA PRO A 165 -18.12 -10.38 6.12
C PRO A 165 -17.47 -9.33 7.03
N ILE A 166 -17.77 -8.06 6.78
CA ILE A 166 -17.30 -6.98 7.63
C ILE A 166 -18.32 -6.90 8.78
N PRO A 167 -17.91 -7.14 10.03
CA PRO A 167 -18.81 -7.02 11.16
C PRO A 167 -19.41 -5.62 11.18
N MET A 168 -20.73 -5.51 11.36
CA MET A 168 -21.48 -4.25 11.40
C MET A 168 -20.96 -3.27 12.48
N ALA A 169 -20.25 -3.79 13.51
CA ALA A 169 -19.58 -3.01 14.55
C ALA A 169 -18.42 -2.13 14.04
N TRP A 170 -18.03 -2.28 12.79
CA TRP A 170 -16.97 -1.52 12.12
C TRP A 170 -17.51 -0.42 11.19
N SER A 171 -18.79 -0.10 11.31
CA SER A 171 -19.38 1.04 10.61
C SER A 171 -18.70 2.35 11.04
N PRO A 172 -18.20 3.17 10.10
CA PRO A 172 -17.44 4.38 10.41
C PRO A 172 -18.24 5.49 11.11
N LEU A 173 -19.53 5.28 11.36
CA LEU A 173 -20.42 6.25 12.01
C LEU A 173 -20.58 6.08 13.53
N ALA A 174 -19.97 5.06 14.13
CA ALA A 174 -20.16 4.77 15.55
C ALA A 174 -18.83 4.49 16.26
N ARG A 175 -18.19 5.51 16.78
CA ARG A 175 -17.10 5.55 17.77
C ARG A 175 -15.68 5.80 17.24
N PRO A 176 -14.83 6.42 18.09
CA PRO A 176 -13.39 6.52 17.83
C PRO A 176 -12.81 5.11 17.65
N VAL A 177 -12.09 4.95 16.55
CA VAL A 177 -11.62 3.65 16.07
C VAL A 177 -10.58 3.09 17.04
N PRO A 178 -10.80 1.91 17.65
CA PRO A 178 -9.82 1.30 18.53
C PRO A 178 -8.55 0.90 17.74
N PRO A 179 -7.39 0.78 18.40
CA PRO A 179 -6.08 0.49 17.77
C PRO A 179 -6.04 -0.81 16.93
N ALA A 180 -7.03 -1.67 17.04
CA ALA A 180 -7.18 -2.87 16.22
C ALA A 180 -7.38 -2.62 14.72
N THR A 181 -7.74 -1.40 14.29
CA THR A 181 -7.96 -1.06 12.87
C THR A 181 -6.66 -0.92 12.09
N LYS A 182 -5.53 -0.71 12.79
CA LYS A 182 -4.19 -0.79 12.18
C LYS A 182 -3.95 -2.16 11.50
N ARG A 183 -4.64 -3.22 11.95
CA ARG A 183 -4.45 -4.59 11.45
C ARG A 183 -5.09 -4.88 10.08
N ILE A 184 -6.14 -4.15 9.70
CA ILE A 184 -6.89 -4.46 8.46
C ILE A 184 -6.21 -3.88 7.22
N CYS A 185 -5.61 -2.70 7.31
CA CYS A 185 -4.89 -2.13 6.17
C CYS A 185 -3.70 -3.00 5.75
N VAL A 186 -3.05 -3.67 6.70
CA VAL A 186 -1.86 -4.51 6.46
C VAL A 186 -2.17 -5.81 5.73
N SER A 187 -3.30 -6.46 6.03
CA SER A 187 -3.65 -7.74 5.42
C SER A 187 -3.97 -7.64 3.92
N TRP A 188 -4.27 -6.43 3.43
CA TRP A 188 -4.62 -6.16 2.03
C TRP A 188 -3.42 -5.81 1.16
N ALA A 189 -2.44 -5.11 1.71
CA ALA A 189 -1.22 -4.77 1.01
C ALA A 189 -0.28 -5.96 0.81
N ALA A 190 -0.38 -6.97 1.65
CA ALA A 190 0.48 -8.14 1.65
C ALA A 190 0.03 -9.27 0.70
N ARG A 191 -0.87 -9.03 -0.27
CA ARG A 191 -1.10 -10.02 -1.33
C ARG A 191 -0.10 -9.82 -2.46
N PRO A 192 0.95 -10.66 -2.57
CA PRO A 192 1.76 -10.72 -3.76
C PRO A 192 0.86 -11.18 -4.91
N THR A 193 0.86 -10.44 -6.00
CA THR A 193 0.12 -10.75 -7.22
C THR A 193 0.72 -11.93 -7.98
N THR A 194 1.79 -12.54 -7.50
CA THR A 194 2.38 -13.76 -8.06
C THR A 194 3.22 -14.46 -7.01
N LEU A 195 2.80 -15.61 -6.52
CA LEU A 195 3.56 -16.87 -6.42
C LEU A 195 2.73 -17.91 -5.66
N PRO A 196 2.57 -19.15 -6.15
CA PRO A 196 2.02 -20.24 -5.37
C PRO A 196 3.09 -20.69 -4.37
N LEU A 197 2.97 -20.31 -3.10
CA LEU A 197 3.72 -20.98 -2.04
C LEU A 197 3.01 -22.29 -1.70
N SER A 198 3.47 -23.37 -2.33
CA SER A 198 3.35 -24.70 -1.79
C SER A 198 4.26 -24.81 -0.56
N GLY A 199 3.70 -24.96 0.61
CA GLY A 199 4.46 -25.22 1.82
C GLY A 199 3.87 -24.53 3.03
N GLY A 200 3.11 -25.29 3.82
CA GLY A 200 2.49 -24.81 5.04
C GLY A 200 3.50 -24.38 6.10
N ALA A 201 3.35 -23.18 6.55
CA ALA A 201 3.77 -22.76 7.89
C ALA A 201 2.81 -21.68 8.36
N THR A 202 1.91 -22.08 9.24
CA THR A 202 1.01 -21.16 9.95
C THR A 202 1.81 -20.49 11.05
N THR A 203 2.35 -19.31 10.80
CA THR A 203 2.93 -18.49 11.86
C THR A 203 1.82 -17.61 12.43
N ARG A 204 1.30 -17.96 13.59
CA ARG A 204 0.47 -17.09 14.41
C ARG A 204 1.34 -15.96 14.93
N LEU A 205 1.22 -14.77 14.37
CA LEU A 205 1.68 -13.54 15.02
C LEU A 205 0.60 -13.09 16.02
N THR A 206 0.84 -13.36 17.29
CA THR A 206 0.14 -12.72 18.41
C THR A 206 0.93 -11.45 18.75
N ILE A 207 0.36 -10.29 18.52
CA ILE A 207 0.83 -8.98 18.97
C ILE A 207 -0.17 -8.47 20.00
#